data_6232c016bafabc8ac8521ddbee59cc9c
#
_entry.id   6232c016bafabc8ac8521ddbee59cc9c
#
_cell.length_a   1.000
_cell.length_b   1.000
_cell.length_c   1.000
_cell.angle_alpha   90.00
_cell.angle_beta   90.00
_cell.angle_gamma   90.00
#
_symmetry.space_group_name_H-M   'P 1'
#
loop_
_entity.id
_entity.type
_entity.pdbx_description
1 polymer ?
#
loop_
_entity_poly.entity_id
_entity_poly.type
_entity_poly.pdbx_seq_one_letter_code
_entity_poly.pdbx_strand_id
1 'polypeptide(L)'
;MTSKTAMAGMDAAPSSVPVRLLVAVFVSGAAGLMYQLVWMRSFSLVIGSAHTAVAAVLAAYMGGLAIGGLLGARWASRLASPLRAFAGLEGAVALFALVFPFALQAAAGIVSSWLGSGAELATDAGWLQATVYGASSALAIAAPTICMGATLPVLVQGSLGRVGSPPTWLAQLYGVNTLGAAVGAGAGGFLLLPNLGLSASTWSAALLNLMAAALVLVGPSRKPVQPESLPAKRQPTKRHPAKGDSEVSAPSDRNAWPFVLAAFLISAASFSLEVFWARLLSHLLGGTMQGFASMLCVTLLGIGAGGILAQRSTRLAADGRRWLILSLVVAAVAVIGAYGLLSMVAGDGLHAVPTLVVVLLAILPSSIAFGLSFPLLVRCGARYGEEYPRVTGWIFAASTTGAMVGALVTANVLLPAIRFEGVLSAAVGTLLLVIAGLAWPVASRTQRIAVLSGVLIAVVGMSWYLPAPREILGSSAVDSAQPTEERFLAVGRAATIQIQERGFGLLLRGDGLPEALVSRIGSPPGLDDQVWLGTLGAMSRPDARSMLVV
;
A
#
# COMPACT_ATOMS: atom_id res chain seq x y z
N MET A 1 -8.62 50.10 -37.22
CA MET A 1 -7.66 49.94 -36.09
C MET A 1 -8.45 49.83 -34.79
N THR A 2 -9.04 48.69 -34.44
CA THR A 2 -9.68 48.45 -33.11
C THR A 2 -10.07 46.99 -32.96
N SER A 3 -9.16 46.02 -33.19
CA SER A 3 -9.45 44.61 -32.95
C SER A 3 -8.27 43.82 -32.35
N LYS A 4 -7.13 44.46 -32.09
CA LYS A 4 -5.95 43.79 -31.54
C LYS A 4 -5.70 43.99 -30.04
N THR A 5 -6.48 44.86 -29.38
CA THR A 5 -6.23 45.21 -27.97
C THR A 5 -7.09 44.38 -26.96
N ALA A 6 -8.02 43.55 -27.44
CA ALA A 6 -8.89 42.76 -26.58
C ALA A 6 -8.36 41.33 -26.27
N MET A 7 -7.22 40.92 -26.84
CA MET A 7 -6.65 39.59 -26.61
C MET A 7 -5.44 39.55 -25.64
N ALA A 8 -5.04 40.69 -25.07
CA ALA A 8 -3.86 40.79 -24.20
C ALA A 8 -4.13 40.60 -22.70
N GLY A 9 -5.34 40.22 -22.32
CA GLY A 9 -5.75 40.08 -20.89
C GLY A 9 -6.13 38.69 -20.44
N MET A 10 -6.01 37.65 -21.27
CA MET A 10 -6.12 36.27 -20.81
C MET A 10 -4.73 35.83 -20.38
N ASP A 11 -4.32 36.26 -19.18
CA ASP A 11 -3.24 35.58 -18.45
C ASP A 11 -3.57 34.10 -18.38
N ALA A 12 -2.83 33.30 -19.15
CA ALA A 12 -2.98 31.85 -19.19
C ALA A 12 -2.90 31.34 -17.76
N ALA A 13 -3.98 30.72 -17.28
CA ALA A 13 -3.99 30.07 -15.96
C ALA A 13 -2.77 29.13 -15.87
N PRO A 14 -2.01 29.17 -14.78
CA PRO A 14 -0.76 28.42 -14.69
C PRO A 14 -1.03 26.92 -14.93
N SER A 15 -0.39 26.37 -15.94
CA SER A 15 -0.57 24.98 -16.39
C SER A 15 0.02 23.94 -15.41
N SER A 16 0.61 24.36 -14.29
CA SER A 16 1.29 23.52 -13.32
C SER A 16 0.82 23.78 -11.88
N VAL A 17 0.84 22.71 -11.08
CA VAL A 17 0.60 22.79 -9.63
C VAL A 17 1.65 23.69 -8.97
N PRO A 18 1.27 24.61 -8.08
CA PRO A 18 2.23 25.44 -7.35
C PRO A 18 3.24 24.55 -6.57
N VAL A 19 4.53 24.85 -6.71
CA VAL A 19 5.62 24.07 -6.07
C VAL A 19 5.40 23.91 -4.57
N ARG A 20 4.96 24.97 -3.88
CA ARG A 20 4.66 24.91 -2.43
C ARG A 20 3.61 23.85 -2.09
N LEU A 21 2.59 23.67 -2.93
CA LEU A 21 1.56 22.64 -2.72
C LEU A 21 2.13 21.25 -2.97
N LEU A 22 3.00 21.11 -3.96
CA LEU A 22 3.72 19.85 -4.19
C LEU A 22 4.61 19.49 -3.00
N VAL A 23 5.35 20.47 -2.45
CA VAL A 23 6.17 20.26 -1.25
C VAL A 23 5.31 19.90 -0.05
N ALA A 24 4.19 20.60 0.16
CA ALA A 24 3.27 20.28 1.26
C ALA A 24 2.74 18.85 1.17
N VAL A 25 2.32 18.43 -0.03
CA VAL A 25 1.79 17.08 -0.30
C VAL A 25 2.89 16.02 -0.16
N PHE A 26 4.12 16.30 -0.60
CA PHE A 26 5.26 15.42 -0.43
C PHE A 26 5.55 15.17 1.06
N VAL A 27 5.61 16.25 1.82
CA VAL A 27 5.91 16.21 3.26
C VAL A 27 4.79 15.51 4.05
N SER A 28 3.53 15.76 3.68
CA SER A 28 2.37 15.05 4.24
C SER A 28 2.45 13.55 3.97
N GLY A 29 2.79 13.15 2.73
CA GLY A 29 3.02 11.73 2.39
C GLY A 29 4.13 11.10 3.21
N ALA A 30 5.25 11.81 3.41
CA ALA A 30 6.37 11.33 4.22
C ALA A 30 5.95 11.12 5.68
N ALA A 31 5.23 12.06 6.27
CA ALA A 31 4.70 11.93 7.62
C ALA A 31 3.77 10.72 7.77
N GLY A 32 2.87 10.51 6.80
CA GLY A 32 1.91 9.41 6.83
C GLY A 32 2.56 8.04 6.94
N LEU A 33 3.59 7.76 6.15
CA LEU A 33 4.31 6.47 6.20
C LEU A 33 5.25 6.35 7.40
N MET A 34 5.82 7.44 7.88
CA MET A 34 6.55 7.43 9.15
C MET A 34 5.63 6.99 10.30
N TYR A 35 4.40 7.53 10.39
CA TYR A 35 3.42 7.07 11.39
C TYR A 35 3.09 5.60 11.23
N GLN A 36 2.86 5.12 10.01
CA GLN A 36 2.55 3.72 9.79
C GLN A 36 3.63 2.80 10.36
N LEU A 37 4.91 3.09 10.10
CA LEU A 37 6.03 2.30 10.62
C LEU A 37 6.13 2.39 12.16
N VAL A 38 5.98 3.60 12.72
CA VAL A 38 5.99 3.80 14.17
C VAL A 38 4.86 3.03 14.84
N TRP A 39 3.63 3.12 14.30
CA TRP A 39 2.48 2.41 14.86
C TRP A 39 2.63 0.89 14.74
N MET A 40 3.12 0.39 13.60
CA MET A 40 3.42 -1.04 13.44
C MET A 40 4.39 -1.52 14.52
N ARG A 41 5.48 -0.78 14.75
CA ARG A 41 6.45 -1.13 15.79
C ARG A 41 5.87 -1.01 17.19
N SER A 42 5.10 0.04 17.48
CA SER A 42 4.46 0.25 18.78
C SER A 42 3.49 -0.89 19.11
N PHE A 43 2.64 -1.28 18.16
CA PHE A 43 1.68 -2.37 18.37
C PHE A 43 2.36 -3.75 18.42
N SER A 44 3.46 -3.96 17.69
CA SER A 44 4.21 -5.24 17.80
C SER A 44 4.77 -5.46 19.20
N LEU A 45 5.13 -4.39 19.92
CA LEU A 45 5.59 -4.48 21.31
C LEU A 45 4.45 -4.81 22.29
N VAL A 46 3.20 -4.43 21.95
CA VAL A 46 2.03 -4.72 22.81
C VAL A 46 1.43 -6.09 22.51
N ILE A 47 1.36 -6.45 21.22
CA ILE A 47 0.70 -7.69 20.76
C ILE A 47 1.63 -8.90 20.91
N GLY A 48 2.95 -8.68 20.99
CA GLY A 48 3.96 -9.76 21.08
C GLY A 48 4.22 -10.50 19.76
N SER A 49 3.51 -10.17 18.67
CA SER A 49 3.72 -10.74 17.33
C SER A 49 3.81 -9.62 16.28
N ALA A 50 4.95 -9.55 15.59
CA ALA A 50 5.17 -8.56 14.55
C ALA A 50 4.17 -8.70 13.39
N HIS A 51 3.92 -9.92 12.93
CA HIS A 51 3.02 -10.15 11.77
C HIS A 51 1.56 -9.83 12.08
N THR A 52 1.06 -10.20 13.26
CA THR A 52 -0.30 -9.87 13.69
C THR A 52 -0.47 -8.36 13.85
N ALA A 53 0.53 -7.68 14.43
CA ALA A 53 0.54 -6.23 14.57
C ALA A 53 0.54 -5.52 13.20
N VAL A 54 1.36 -6.01 12.25
CA VAL A 54 1.40 -5.48 10.88
C VAL A 54 0.03 -5.57 10.23
N ALA A 55 -0.62 -6.74 10.28
CA ALA A 55 -1.93 -6.96 9.69
C ALA A 55 -3.01 -6.06 10.34
N ALA A 56 -3.02 -5.95 11.67
CA ALA A 56 -3.97 -5.13 12.41
C ALA A 56 -3.82 -3.63 12.10
N VAL A 57 -2.58 -3.12 12.13
CA VAL A 57 -2.28 -1.72 11.83
C VAL A 57 -2.59 -1.41 10.37
N LEU A 58 -2.22 -2.29 9.44
CA LEU A 58 -2.50 -2.09 8.01
C LEU A 58 -4.01 -2.02 7.76
N ALA A 59 -4.80 -2.91 8.38
CA ALA A 59 -6.25 -2.89 8.27
C ALA A 59 -6.86 -1.60 8.85
N ALA A 60 -6.42 -1.20 10.03
CA ALA A 60 -6.89 0.01 10.70
C ALA A 60 -6.50 1.27 9.92
N TYR A 61 -5.26 1.34 9.44
CA TYR A 61 -4.74 2.46 8.66
C TYR A 61 -5.50 2.61 7.34
N MET A 62 -5.59 1.54 6.56
CA MET A 62 -6.30 1.55 5.27
C MET A 62 -7.80 1.75 5.44
N GLY A 63 -8.41 1.14 6.47
CA GLY A 63 -9.82 1.36 6.80
C GLY A 63 -10.12 2.81 7.15
N GLY A 64 -9.27 3.46 7.94
CA GLY A 64 -9.38 4.88 8.25
C GLY A 64 -9.23 5.76 7.01
N LEU A 65 -8.25 5.48 6.15
CA LEU A 65 -8.08 6.18 4.86
C LEU A 65 -9.32 6.03 3.97
N ALA A 66 -9.92 4.84 3.90
CA ALA A 66 -11.13 4.60 3.12
C ALA A 66 -12.32 5.43 3.62
N ILE A 67 -12.57 5.40 4.94
CA ILE A 67 -13.61 6.19 5.57
C ILE A 67 -13.37 7.69 5.34
N GLY A 68 -12.15 8.15 5.56
CA GLY A 68 -11.74 9.54 5.33
C GLY A 68 -11.93 9.97 3.88
N GLY A 69 -11.57 9.12 2.93
CA GLY A 69 -11.79 9.34 1.50
C GLY A 69 -13.26 9.54 1.14
N LEU A 70 -14.15 8.68 1.69
CA LEU A 70 -15.60 8.80 1.51
C LEU A 70 -16.18 10.08 2.14
N LEU A 71 -15.75 10.40 3.37
CA LEU A 71 -16.19 11.62 4.05
C LEU A 71 -15.69 12.87 3.31
N GLY A 72 -14.42 12.90 2.93
CA GLY A 72 -13.83 13.96 2.13
C GLY A 72 -14.56 14.15 0.80
N ALA A 73 -14.89 13.05 0.10
CA ALA A 73 -15.65 13.10 -1.15
C ALA A 73 -17.05 13.74 -0.99
N ARG A 74 -17.71 13.49 0.16
CA ARG A 74 -19.03 14.05 0.45
C ARG A 74 -19.00 15.53 0.84
N TRP A 75 -17.95 15.94 1.55
CA TRP A 75 -17.89 17.28 2.15
C TRP A 75 -17.03 18.26 1.39
N ALA A 76 -16.09 17.80 0.55
CA ALA A 76 -15.15 18.66 -0.15
C ALA A 76 -15.83 19.79 -0.95
N SER A 77 -16.93 19.49 -1.66
CA SER A 77 -17.68 20.48 -2.45
C SER A 77 -18.40 21.55 -1.60
N ARG A 78 -18.63 21.28 -0.31
CA ARG A 78 -19.29 22.20 0.63
C ARG A 78 -18.31 23.12 1.34
N LEU A 79 -17.00 22.90 1.19
CA LEU A 79 -15.96 23.66 1.88
C LEU A 79 -15.78 25.04 1.24
N ALA A 80 -15.95 26.09 2.03
CA ALA A 80 -15.68 27.47 1.58
C ALA A 80 -14.20 27.69 1.24
N SER A 81 -13.28 26.97 1.90
CA SER A 81 -11.83 27.06 1.67
C SER A 81 -11.17 25.68 1.80
N PRO A 82 -11.14 24.87 0.71
CA PRO A 82 -10.58 23.52 0.75
C PRO A 82 -9.12 23.48 1.20
N LEU A 83 -8.29 24.46 0.83
CA LEU A 83 -6.89 24.48 1.25
C LEU A 83 -6.72 24.75 2.76
N ARG A 84 -7.59 25.58 3.37
CA ARG A 84 -7.58 25.75 4.84
C ARG A 84 -8.06 24.48 5.54
N ALA A 85 -9.05 23.80 4.95
CA ALA A 85 -9.50 22.51 5.47
C ALA A 85 -8.38 21.45 5.40
N PHE A 86 -7.62 21.40 4.30
CA PHE A 86 -6.42 20.55 4.23
C PHE A 86 -5.43 20.86 5.36
N ALA A 87 -5.09 22.13 5.57
CA ALA A 87 -4.19 22.54 6.66
C ALA A 87 -4.75 22.17 8.06
N GLY A 88 -6.07 22.27 8.25
CA GLY A 88 -6.74 21.83 9.47
C GLY A 88 -6.66 20.32 9.68
N LEU A 89 -6.80 19.52 8.63
CA LEU A 89 -6.65 18.06 8.68
C LEU A 89 -5.20 17.67 9.04
N GLU A 90 -4.20 18.30 8.41
CA GLU A 90 -2.79 18.06 8.74
C GLU A 90 -2.47 18.43 10.22
N GLY A 91 -3.00 19.56 10.69
CA GLY A 91 -2.87 19.96 12.10
C GLY A 91 -3.56 18.98 13.06
N ALA A 92 -4.73 18.45 12.69
CA ALA A 92 -5.42 17.43 13.48
C ALA A 92 -4.61 16.12 13.54
N VAL A 93 -4.05 15.67 12.40
CA VAL A 93 -3.16 14.49 12.38
C VAL A 93 -1.97 14.68 13.30
N ALA A 94 -1.30 15.85 13.26
CA ALA A 94 -0.18 16.16 14.15
C ALA A 94 -0.59 16.11 15.63
N LEU A 95 -1.75 16.68 15.98
CA LEU A 95 -2.26 16.66 17.34
C LEU A 95 -2.56 15.24 17.83
N PHE A 96 -3.25 14.42 17.02
CA PHE A 96 -3.50 13.02 17.36
C PHE A 96 -2.21 12.22 17.53
N ALA A 97 -1.20 12.48 16.70
CA ALA A 97 0.08 11.82 16.80
C ALA A 97 0.82 12.15 18.09
N LEU A 98 0.73 13.41 18.55
CA LEU A 98 1.31 13.83 19.85
C LEU A 98 0.63 13.14 21.03
N VAL A 99 -0.66 12.87 20.96
CA VAL A 99 -1.46 12.19 22.01
C VAL A 99 -1.31 10.67 21.95
N PHE A 100 -0.95 10.11 20.79
CA PHE A 100 -0.90 8.66 20.55
C PHE A 100 -0.08 7.86 21.58
N PRO A 101 1.15 8.23 21.99
CA PRO A 101 1.91 7.46 22.96
C PRO A 101 1.18 7.31 24.31
N PHE A 102 0.48 8.33 24.75
CA PHE A 102 -0.31 8.33 25.99
C PHE A 102 -1.57 7.47 25.84
N ALA A 103 -2.25 7.57 24.69
CA ALA A 103 -3.42 6.74 24.38
C ALA A 103 -3.06 5.25 24.31
N LEU A 104 -1.90 4.91 23.75
CA LEU A 104 -1.41 3.54 23.68
C LEU A 104 -1.09 2.98 25.07
N GLN A 105 -0.44 3.75 25.94
CA GLN A 105 -0.15 3.35 27.32
C GLN A 105 -1.44 3.13 28.11
N ALA A 106 -2.41 4.04 27.99
CA ALA A 106 -3.70 3.90 28.64
C ALA A 106 -4.46 2.66 28.14
N ALA A 107 -4.48 2.42 26.83
CA ALA A 107 -5.10 1.24 26.22
C ALA A 107 -4.42 -0.06 26.69
N ALA A 108 -3.09 -0.11 26.73
CA ALA A 108 -2.34 -1.25 27.25
C ALA A 108 -2.67 -1.51 28.73
N GLY A 109 -2.77 -0.47 29.54
CA GLY A 109 -3.15 -0.57 30.96
C GLY A 109 -4.58 -1.11 31.15
N ILE A 110 -5.53 -0.65 30.35
CA ILE A 110 -6.92 -1.15 30.37
C ILE A 110 -6.95 -2.62 29.96
N VAL A 111 -6.31 -2.96 28.84
CA VAL A 111 -6.28 -4.35 28.34
C VAL A 111 -5.64 -5.29 29.37
N SER A 112 -4.52 -4.91 29.99
CA SER A 112 -3.86 -5.73 31.01
C SER A 112 -4.70 -5.89 32.28
N SER A 113 -5.45 -4.88 32.68
CA SER A 113 -6.33 -4.95 33.85
C SER A 113 -7.58 -5.82 33.64
N TRP A 114 -8.06 -5.94 32.39
CA TRP A 114 -9.26 -6.74 32.05
C TRP A 114 -8.95 -8.19 31.67
N LEU A 115 -7.82 -8.42 31.02
CA LEU A 115 -7.44 -9.71 30.44
C LEU A 115 -6.34 -10.46 31.24
N GLY A 116 -5.83 -9.86 32.33
CA GLY A 116 -4.70 -10.41 33.05
C GLY A 116 -3.37 -10.22 32.29
N SER A 117 -2.27 -10.69 32.86
CA SER A 117 -0.98 -10.73 32.17
C SER A 117 -1.08 -11.74 31.03
N GLY A 118 -0.72 -11.35 29.80
CA GLY A 118 -0.96 -12.11 28.56
C GLY A 118 -0.45 -13.58 28.53
N ALA A 119 0.20 -14.05 29.59
CA ALA A 119 0.61 -15.45 29.77
C ALA A 119 -0.58 -16.41 30.05
N GLU A 120 -1.69 -15.94 30.61
CA GLU A 120 -2.85 -16.78 30.94
C GLU A 120 -3.81 -16.98 29.76
N LEU A 121 -3.77 -16.13 28.75
CA LEU A 121 -4.65 -16.19 27.57
C LEU A 121 -4.12 -17.04 26.42
N ALA A 122 -2.93 -17.61 26.56
CA ALA A 122 -2.20 -18.23 25.46
C ALA A 122 -2.78 -19.59 24.98
N THR A 123 -3.75 -20.18 25.66
CA THR A 123 -4.08 -21.59 25.39
C THR A 123 -5.30 -21.84 24.49
N ASP A 124 -6.38 -21.03 24.53
CA ASP A 124 -7.58 -21.35 23.70
C ASP A 124 -8.30 -20.15 23.04
N ALA A 125 -7.92 -18.92 23.33
CA ALA A 125 -8.64 -17.73 22.88
C ALA A 125 -7.82 -16.84 21.90
N GLY A 126 -6.90 -17.41 21.14
CA GLY A 126 -6.02 -16.65 20.23
C GLY A 126 -6.77 -15.75 19.23
N TRP A 127 -7.96 -16.16 18.78
CA TRP A 127 -8.81 -15.33 17.92
C TRP A 127 -9.43 -14.13 18.66
N LEU A 128 -9.80 -14.30 19.94
CA LEU A 128 -10.37 -13.23 20.77
C LEU A 128 -9.29 -12.18 21.06
N GLN A 129 -8.10 -12.63 21.43
CA GLN A 129 -6.94 -11.77 21.64
C GLN A 129 -6.60 -10.97 20.39
N ALA A 130 -6.47 -11.62 19.23
CA ALA A 130 -6.23 -10.94 17.95
C ALA A 130 -7.33 -9.92 17.61
N THR A 131 -8.58 -10.24 17.91
CA THR A 131 -9.73 -9.34 17.68
C THR A 131 -9.68 -8.13 18.61
N VAL A 132 -9.43 -8.33 19.90
CA VAL A 132 -9.36 -7.24 20.89
C VAL A 132 -8.18 -6.31 20.59
N TYR A 133 -7.00 -6.86 20.31
CA TYR A 133 -5.85 -6.04 19.94
C TYR A 133 -6.01 -5.35 18.58
N GLY A 134 -6.60 -6.03 17.60
CA GLY A 134 -6.93 -5.44 16.31
C GLY A 134 -7.94 -4.30 16.43
N ALA A 135 -9.00 -4.49 17.22
CA ALA A 135 -10.02 -3.46 17.45
C ALA A 135 -9.47 -2.27 18.24
N SER A 136 -8.68 -2.50 19.28
CA SER A 136 -8.04 -1.43 20.06
C SER A 136 -7.04 -0.63 19.22
N SER A 137 -6.26 -1.31 18.38
CA SER A 137 -5.35 -0.67 17.42
C SER A 137 -6.12 0.19 16.42
N ALA A 138 -7.20 -0.37 15.85
CA ALA A 138 -8.06 0.35 14.91
C ALA A 138 -8.64 1.61 15.54
N LEU A 139 -9.14 1.52 16.77
CA LEU A 139 -9.71 2.67 17.47
C LEU A 139 -8.66 3.75 17.77
N ALA A 140 -7.46 3.34 18.18
CA ALA A 140 -6.38 4.27 18.52
C ALA A 140 -5.89 5.10 17.33
N ILE A 141 -5.87 4.53 16.11
CA ILE A 141 -5.37 5.22 14.91
C ILE A 141 -6.47 5.65 13.93
N ALA A 142 -7.74 5.37 14.22
CA ALA A 142 -8.86 5.69 13.33
C ALA A 142 -8.97 7.21 13.06
N ALA A 143 -8.91 8.04 14.08
CA ALA A 143 -9.08 9.47 13.93
C ALA A 143 -8.01 10.11 13.02
N PRO A 144 -6.69 9.92 13.26
CA PRO A 144 -5.67 10.47 12.38
C PRO A 144 -5.74 9.89 10.95
N THR A 145 -6.02 8.59 10.78
CA THR A 145 -6.08 7.98 9.44
C THR A 145 -7.32 8.42 8.66
N ILE A 146 -8.45 8.68 9.31
CA ILE A 146 -9.63 9.29 8.68
C ILE A 146 -9.29 10.72 8.21
N CYS A 147 -8.60 11.51 9.03
CA CYS A 147 -8.14 12.84 8.62
C CYS A 147 -7.21 12.76 7.39
N MET A 148 -6.22 11.85 7.40
CA MET A 148 -5.32 11.63 6.26
C MET A 148 -6.09 11.20 4.99
N GLY A 149 -7.07 10.31 5.11
CA GLY A 149 -7.89 9.86 3.98
C GLY A 149 -8.72 10.97 3.34
N ALA A 150 -9.16 11.95 4.13
CA ALA A 150 -9.93 13.08 3.63
C ALA A 150 -9.08 14.12 2.87
N THR A 151 -7.75 14.13 3.05
CA THR A 151 -6.86 15.14 2.45
C THR A 151 -6.90 15.14 0.93
N LEU A 152 -6.88 13.96 0.28
CA LEU A 152 -6.85 13.87 -1.19
C LEU A 152 -8.12 14.44 -1.85
N PRO A 153 -9.35 14.07 -1.50
CA PRO A 153 -10.55 14.69 -2.06
C PRO A 153 -10.63 16.19 -1.81
N VAL A 154 -10.20 16.66 -0.64
CA VAL A 154 -10.16 18.08 -0.28
C VAL A 154 -9.15 18.85 -1.15
N LEU A 155 -7.97 18.28 -1.39
CA LEU A 155 -6.97 18.86 -2.29
C LEU A 155 -7.48 18.94 -3.74
N VAL A 156 -8.12 17.87 -4.23
CA VAL A 156 -8.72 17.84 -5.57
C VAL A 156 -9.77 18.94 -5.70
N GLN A 157 -10.64 19.12 -4.71
CA GLN A 157 -11.62 20.22 -4.71
C GLN A 157 -10.94 21.59 -4.71
N GLY A 158 -9.88 21.77 -3.92
CA GLY A 158 -9.12 23.02 -3.86
C GLY A 158 -8.41 23.38 -5.17
N SER A 159 -8.23 22.40 -6.05
CA SER A 159 -7.58 22.57 -7.35
C SER A 159 -8.54 22.85 -8.49
N LEU A 160 -9.83 22.57 -8.35
CA LEU A 160 -10.82 22.89 -9.36
C LEU A 160 -10.86 24.39 -9.64
N GLY A 161 -10.85 24.78 -10.91
CA GLY A 161 -10.88 26.17 -11.37
C GLY A 161 -9.55 26.94 -11.29
N ARG A 162 -8.45 26.33 -10.84
CA ARG A 162 -7.16 27.01 -10.70
C ARG A 162 -6.15 26.70 -11.80
N VAL A 163 -6.29 25.57 -12.48
CA VAL A 163 -5.30 25.10 -13.47
C VAL A 163 -5.94 24.16 -14.49
N GLY A 164 -5.36 24.08 -15.67
CA GLY A 164 -5.65 23.25 -16.83
C GLY A 164 -6.47 21.97 -16.60
N SER A 165 -6.09 20.82 -17.10
CA SER A 165 -6.92 19.63 -16.96
C SER A 165 -6.81 18.96 -15.57
N PRO A 166 -7.91 18.80 -14.81
CA PRO A 166 -7.93 18.15 -13.49
C PRO A 166 -7.21 16.78 -13.39
N PRO A 167 -7.23 15.90 -14.42
CA PRO A 167 -6.55 14.61 -14.34
C PRO A 167 -5.02 14.69 -14.22
N THR A 168 -4.39 15.66 -14.86
CA THR A 168 -2.92 15.83 -14.79
C THR A 168 -2.50 16.25 -13.40
N TRP A 169 -3.29 17.06 -12.76
CA TRP A 169 -3.10 17.54 -11.40
C TRP A 169 -3.23 16.43 -10.38
N LEU A 170 -4.30 15.62 -10.48
CA LEU A 170 -4.50 14.47 -9.60
C LEU A 170 -3.31 13.52 -9.70
N ALA A 171 -2.87 13.19 -10.91
CA ALA A 171 -1.75 12.30 -11.14
C ALA A 171 -0.46 12.85 -10.51
N GLN A 172 -0.22 14.15 -10.61
CA GLN A 172 0.93 14.82 -10.02
C GLN A 172 0.87 14.82 -8.49
N LEU A 173 -0.26 15.22 -7.89
CA LEU A 173 -0.44 15.23 -6.44
C LEU A 173 -0.33 13.83 -5.86
N TYR A 174 -0.97 12.84 -6.48
CA TYR A 174 -0.89 11.44 -6.07
C TYR A 174 0.55 10.92 -6.15
N GLY A 175 1.22 11.13 -7.29
CA GLY A 175 2.60 10.66 -7.47
C GLY A 175 3.57 11.31 -6.49
N VAL A 176 3.48 12.63 -6.28
CA VAL A 176 4.34 13.36 -5.34
C VAL A 176 4.07 12.96 -3.89
N ASN A 177 2.79 12.78 -3.50
CA ASN A 177 2.44 12.27 -2.18
C ASN A 177 3.06 10.88 -1.92
N THR A 178 2.96 9.99 -2.91
CA THR A 178 3.48 8.63 -2.80
C THR A 178 5.02 8.61 -2.80
N LEU A 179 5.69 9.50 -3.54
CA LEU A 179 7.15 9.66 -3.44
C LEU A 179 7.56 10.19 -2.06
N GLY A 180 6.79 11.12 -1.49
CA GLY A 180 6.96 11.54 -0.10
C GLY A 180 6.84 10.37 0.87
N ALA A 181 5.80 9.56 0.69
CA ALA A 181 5.57 8.35 1.47
C ALA A 181 6.76 7.37 1.38
N ALA A 182 7.35 7.18 0.18
CA ALA A 182 8.54 6.35 0.00
C ALA A 182 9.74 6.88 0.80
N VAL A 183 9.98 8.20 0.74
CA VAL A 183 11.05 8.84 1.53
C VAL A 183 10.76 8.71 3.04
N GLY A 184 9.50 8.88 3.45
CA GLY A 184 9.08 8.70 4.84
C GLY A 184 9.30 7.26 5.35
N ALA A 185 9.00 6.26 4.51
CA ALA A 185 9.26 4.85 4.83
C ALA A 185 10.75 4.56 4.97
N GLY A 186 11.56 5.04 4.01
CA GLY A 186 13.02 4.90 4.07
C GLY A 186 13.63 5.62 5.27
N ALA A 187 13.32 6.90 5.46
CA ALA A 187 13.83 7.69 6.59
C ALA A 187 13.37 7.11 7.94
N GLY A 188 12.08 6.72 8.02
CA GLY A 188 11.52 6.09 9.22
C GLY A 188 12.22 4.79 9.60
N GLY A 189 12.36 3.88 8.63
CA GLY A 189 12.91 2.54 8.87
C GLY A 189 14.42 2.52 9.08
N PHE A 190 15.19 3.34 8.35
CA PHE A 190 16.66 3.30 8.40
C PHE A 190 17.29 4.34 9.30
N LEU A 191 16.68 5.51 9.47
CA LEU A 191 17.30 6.62 10.19
C LEU A 191 16.59 6.95 11.51
N LEU A 192 15.28 7.17 11.47
CA LEU A 192 14.60 7.74 12.62
C LEU A 192 14.32 6.70 13.72
N LEU A 193 13.68 5.58 13.36
CA LEU A 193 13.37 4.54 14.34
C LEU A 193 14.61 3.93 15.00
N PRO A 194 15.69 3.58 14.27
CA PRO A 194 16.88 3.00 14.88
C PRO A 194 17.65 4.00 15.75
N ASN A 195 17.70 5.28 15.38
CA ASN A 195 18.55 6.26 16.04
C ASN A 195 17.81 7.13 17.07
N LEU A 196 16.55 7.42 16.84
CA LEU A 196 15.76 8.33 17.68
C LEU A 196 14.67 7.63 18.50
N GLY A 197 14.36 6.37 18.16
CA GLY A 197 13.28 5.60 18.80
C GLY A 197 11.88 6.06 18.41
N LEU A 198 10.87 5.49 19.07
CA LEU A 198 9.45 5.64 18.70
C LEU A 198 8.94 7.08 18.92
N SER A 199 9.19 7.65 20.08
CA SER A 199 8.63 8.98 20.46
C SER A 199 9.16 10.09 19.57
N ALA A 200 10.48 10.17 19.39
CA ALA A 200 11.08 11.23 18.57
C ALA A 200 10.76 11.05 17.07
N SER A 201 10.61 9.80 16.58
CA SER A 201 10.12 9.54 15.22
C SER A 201 8.67 10.01 15.03
N THR A 202 7.80 9.81 16.05
CA THR A 202 6.42 10.33 16.05
C THR A 202 6.41 11.85 15.99
N TRP A 203 7.22 12.50 16.80
CA TRP A 203 7.30 13.98 16.84
C TRP A 203 7.88 14.55 15.54
N SER A 204 8.85 13.87 14.94
CA SER A 204 9.38 14.25 13.61
C SER A 204 8.28 14.21 12.55
N ALA A 205 7.44 13.16 12.53
CA ALA A 205 6.32 13.06 11.62
C ALA A 205 5.25 14.14 11.89
N ALA A 206 4.96 14.46 13.18
CA ALA A 206 4.05 15.54 13.54
C ALA A 206 4.56 16.91 13.06
N LEU A 207 5.87 17.16 13.18
CA LEU A 207 6.49 18.39 12.65
C LEU A 207 6.33 18.50 11.13
N LEU A 208 6.48 17.39 10.40
CA LEU A 208 6.24 17.37 8.95
C LEU A 208 4.79 17.74 8.61
N ASN A 209 3.79 17.22 9.34
CA ASN A 209 2.38 17.61 9.14
C ASN A 209 2.15 19.11 9.42
N LEU A 210 2.72 19.64 10.49
CA LEU A 210 2.62 21.06 10.79
C LEU A 210 3.30 21.92 9.72
N MET A 211 4.42 21.47 9.17
CA MET A 211 5.10 22.11 8.04
C MET A 211 4.23 22.07 6.78
N ALA A 212 3.57 20.93 6.47
CA ALA A 212 2.63 20.80 5.35
C ALA A 212 1.46 21.79 5.49
N ALA A 213 0.88 21.90 6.70
CA ALA A 213 -0.18 22.87 7.01
C ALA A 213 0.30 24.31 6.81
N ALA A 214 1.46 24.67 7.34
CA ALA A 214 2.03 26.01 7.24
C ALA A 214 2.31 26.42 5.78
N LEU A 215 2.91 25.52 4.97
CA LEU A 215 3.19 25.77 3.56
C LEU A 215 1.92 26.12 2.75
N VAL A 216 0.79 25.53 3.13
CA VAL A 216 -0.48 25.82 2.45
C VAL A 216 -1.09 27.13 2.95
N LEU A 217 -0.97 27.48 4.23
CA LEU A 217 -1.55 28.67 4.84
C LEU A 217 -0.80 29.97 4.48
N VAL A 218 0.54 29.92 4.41
CA VAL A 218 1.38 31.11 4.13
C VAL A 218 1.25 31.61 2.69
N GLY A 219 0.64 30.84 1.81
CA GLY A 219 0.50 31.26 0.42
C GLY A 219 -0.62 32.27 0.15
N PRO A 220 -0.51 33.07 -0.94
CA PRO A 220 -1.53 34.05 -1.30
C PRO A 220 -2.88 33.37 -1.46
N SER A 221 -3.84 33.83 -0.67
CA SER A 221 -5.24 33.41 -0.70
C SER A 221 -5.89 34.02 -1.97
N ARG A 222 -5.64 33.39 -3.14
CA ARG A 222 -6.42 33.76 -4.33
C ARG A 222 -7.85 33.31 -4.05
N LYS A 223 -8.77 34.28 -4.05
CA LYS A 223 -10.21 34.01 -4.00
C LYS A 223 -10.54 32.96 -5.07
N PRO A 224 -11.40 31.98 -4.78
CA PRO A 224 -11.93 31.11 -5.82
C PRO A 224 -12.42 32.01 -6.95
N VAL A 225 -12.01 31.75 -8.17
CA VAL A 225 -12.68 32.33 -9.33
C VAL A 225 -14.09 31.75 -9.26
N GLN A 226 -15.05 32.58 -8.84
CA GLN A 226 -16.45 32.22 -9.02
C GLN A 226 -16.58 31.89 -10.50
N PRO A 227 -17.16 30.75 -10.89
CA PRO A 227 -17.54 30.57 -12.27
C PRO A 227 -18.37 31.82 -12.60
N GLU A 228 -17.82 32.70 -13.39
CA GLU A 228 -18.65 33.76 -14.00
C GLU A 228 -19.86 33.02 -14.50
N SER A 229 -21.01 33.37 -13.95
CA SER A 229 -22.29 32.87 -14.40
C SER A 229 -22.24 32.99 -15.93
N LEU A 230 -22.09 31.83 -16.60
CA LEU A 230 -22.22 31.79 -18.06
C LEU A 230 -23.40 32.68 -18.38
N PRO A 231 -23.24 33.70 -19.26
CA PRO A 231 -24.27 34.65 -19.52
C PRO A 231 -25.55 33.88 -19.77
N ALA A 232 -26.57 34.19 -18.96
CA ALA A 232 -27.86 33.50 -18.94
C ALA A 232 -28.22 33.17 -20.38
N LYS A 233 -28.44 31.87 -20.64
CA LYS A 233 -28.81 31.34 -21.96
C LYS A 233 -29.63 32.42 -22.68
N ARG A 234 -29.07 33.03 -23.72
CA ARG A 234 -29.87 33.82 -24.65
C ARG A 234 -31.04 32.94 -25.01
N GLN A 235 -32.24 33.40 -24.71
CA GLN A 235 -33.48 32.72 -25.08
C GLN A 235 -33.32 32.27 -26.52
N PRO A 236 -33.66 31.03 -26.86
CA PRO A 236 -33.55 30.56 -28.23
C PRO A 236 -34.49 31.40 -29.09
N THR A 237 -33.92 32.33 -29.84
CA THR A 237 -34.63 32.90 -30.99
C THR A 237 -35.02 31.73 -31.87
N LYS A 238 -36.32 31.58 -32.13
CA LYS A 238 -36.92 30.60 -33.05
C LYS A 238 -36.18 30.63 -34.39
N ARG A 239 -35.15 29.79 -34.55
CA ARG A 239 -34.58 29.46 -35.85
C ARG A 239 -35.24 28.15 -36.32
N HIS A 240 -35.77 28.18 -37.52
CA HIS A 240 -36.28 27.02 -38.23
C HIS A 240 -35.20 25.90 -38.24
N PRO A 241 -35.60 24.63 -38.10
CA PRO A 241 -34.66 23.54 -38.17
C PRO A 241 -34.11 23.39 -39.59
N ALA A 242 -32.81 23.66 -39.76
CA ALA A 242 -32.08 23.20 -40.93
C ALA A 242 -31.90 21.67 -40.79
N LYS A 243 -32.46 20.92 -41.75
CA LYS A 243 -32.23 19.46 -41.88
C LYS A 243 -30.75 19.22 -42.14
N GLY A 244 -30.04 18.59 -41.19
CA GLY A 244 -28.71 18.09 -41.48
C GLY A 244 -27.71 18.08 -40.34
N ASP A 245 -28.02 18.62 -39.14
CA ASP A 245 -27.11 18.48 -38.01
C ASP A 245 -27.39 17.15 -37.31
N SER A 246 -26.51 16.17 -37.52
CA SER A 246 -26.44 14.98 -36.72
C SER A 246 -26.28 15.43 -35.25
N GLU A 247 -27.33 15.27 -34.46
CA GLU A 247 -27.25 15.37 -33.01
C GLU A 247 -26.07 14.46 -32.57
N VAL A 248 -24.95 15.09 -32.26
CA VAL A 248 -23.91 14.40 -31.46
C VAL A 248 -24.59 14.15 -30.13
N SER A 249 -25.25 13.00 -30.04
CA SER A 249 -25.83 12.46 -28.80
C SER A 249 -24.82 12.64 -27.70
N ALA A 250 -25.13 13.49 -26.70
CA ALA A 250 -24.37 13.57 -25.47
C ALA A 250 -24.20 12.15 -24.94
N PRO A 251 -22.99 11.63 -24.73
CA PRO A 251 -22.81 10.26 -24.27
C PRO A 251 -23.59 10.09 -22.97
N SER A 252 -24.56 9.18 -23.00
CA SER A 252 -25.37 8.76 -21.86
C SER A 252 -24.48 8.46 -20.64
N ASP A 253 -25.03 8.63 -19.45
CA ASP A 253 -24.45 8.36 -18.13
C ASP A 253 -23.30 7.35 -18.13
N ARG A 254 -22.05 7.84 -18.04
CA ARG A 254 -20.91 6.96 -17.79
C ARG A 254 -21.05 6.46 -16.37
N ASN A 255 -21.43 5.20 -16.25
CA ASN A 255 -21.48 4.54 -14.96
C ASN A 255 -20.05 4.43 -14.40
N ALA A 256 -19.77 5.08 -13.26
CA ALA A 256 -18.46 5.04 -12.60
C ALA A 256 -18.20 3.71 -11.89
N TRP A 257 -19.23 2.92 -11.60
CA TRP A 257 -19.13 1.70 -10.82
C TRP A 257 -18.16 0.64 -11.33
N PRO A 258 -18.04 0.38 -12.66
CA PRO A 258 -17.04 -0.57 -13.15
C PRO A 258 -15.61 -0.16 -12.80
N PHE A 259 -15.31 1.14 -12.77
CA PHE A 259 -13.99 1.66 -12.41
C PHE A 259 -13.76 1.66 -10.90
N VAL A 260 -14.81 1.85 -10.10
CA VAL A 260 -14.78 1.70 -8.63
C VAL A 260 -14.51 0.24 -8.27
N LEU A 261 -15.20 -0.72 -8.90
CA LEU A 261 -14.95 -2.15 -8.72
C LEU A 261 -13.53 -2.53 -9.18
N ALA A 262 -13.10 -2.05 -10.34
CA ALA A 262 -11.75 -2.28 -10.84
C ALA A 262 -10.70 -1.72 -9.85
N ALA A 263 -10.91 -0.55 -9.25
CA ALA A 263 -10.02 0.01 -8.23
C ALA A 263 -9.90 -0.91 -7.01
N PHE A 264 -11.02 -1.43 -6.52
CA PHE A 264 -11.02 -2.40 -5.43
C PHE A 264 -10.21 -3.65 -5.77
N LEU A 265 -10.49 -4.29 -6.91
CA LEU A 265 -9.85 -5.54 -7.32
C LEU A 265 -8.35 -5.36 -7.63
N ILE A 266 -7.96 -4.29 -8.33
CA ILE A 266 -6.56 -3.99 -8.62
C ILE A 266 -5.77 -3.79 -7.32
N SER A 267 -6.33 -3.03 -6.39
CA SER A 267 -5.66 -2.78 -5.11
C SER A 267 -5.64 -4.01 -4.22
N ALA A 268 -6.69 -4.83 -4.24
CA ALA A 268 -6.68 -6.12 -3.55
C ALA A 268 -5.56 -7.03 -4.09
N ALA A 269 -5.41 -7.15 -5.40
CA ALA A 269 -4.34 -7.91 -6.01
C ALA A 269 -2.95 -7.32 -5.70
N SER A 270 -2.79 -5.99 -5.79
CA SER A 270 -1.53 -5.31 -5.50
C SER A 270 -1.06 -5.52 -4.07
N PHE A 271 -1.95 -5.40 -3.07
CA PHE A 271 -1.62 -5.62 -1.67
C PHE A 271 -1.50 -7.10 -1.29
N SER A 272 -2.20 -7.98 -2.00
CA SER A 272 -1.93 -9.43 -1.91
C SER A 272 -0.50 -9.74 -2.34
N LEU A 273 -0.02 -9.11 -3.42
CA LEU A 273 1.36 -9.23 -3.88
C LEU A 273 2.35 -8.55 -2.93
N GLU A 274 1.98 -7.45 -2.28
CA GLU A 274 2.81 -6.81 -1.27
C GLU A 274 3.04 -7.74 -0.07
N VAL A 275 1.98 -8.37 0.45
CA VAL A 275 2.10 -9.38 1.52
C VAL A 275 2.90 -10.60 1.05
N PHE A 276 2.66 -11.04 -0.18
CA PHE A 276 3.42 -12.13 -0.80
C PHE A 276 4.92 -11.82 -0.84
N TRP A 277 5.31 -10.66 -1.38
CA TRP A 277 6.71 -10.24 -1.45
C TRP A 277 7.31 -9.99 -0.07
N ALA A 278 6.56 -9.41 0.87
CA ALA A 278 7.01 -9.19 2.23
C ALA A 278 7.41 -10.51 2.90
N ARG A 279 6.57 -11.53 2.77
CA ARG A 279 6.81 -12.86 3.35
C ARG A 279 7.90 -13.63 2.61
N LEU A 280 7.93 -13.58 1.28
CA LEU A 280 8.93 -14.28 0.50
C LEU A 280 10.32 -13.66 0.68
N LEU A 281 10.42 -12.34 0.60
CA LEU A 281 11.70 -11.64 0.73
C LEU A 281 12.21 -11.55 2.17
N SER A 282 11.35 -11.78 3.19
CA SER A 282 11.83 -11.87 4.58
C SER A 282 12.86 -12.97 4.77
N HIS A 283 12.76 -14.07 4.01
CA HIS A 283 13.75 -15.15 4.02
C HIS A 283 15.14 -14.70 3.52
N LEU A 284 15.16 -13.74 2.58
CA LEU A 284 16.39 -13.16 2.03
C LEU A 284 16.90 -11.98 2.85
N LEU A 285 16.00 -11.19 3.43
CA LEU A 285 16.29 -9.96 4.17
C LEU A 285 16.41 -10.17 5.68
N GLY A 286 16.22 -11.40 6.15
CA GLY A 286 16.32 -11.78 7.54
C GLY A 286 15.17 -11.28 8.42
N GLY A 287 13.95 -11.05 7.87
CA GLY A 287 12.75 -10.66 8.64
C GLY A 287 12.85 -9.35 9.41
N THR A 288 13.82 -8.51 9.09
CA THR A 288 14.11 -7.27 9.82
C THR A 288 13.14 -6.13 9.45
N MET A 289 13.00 -5.17 10.35
CA MET A 289 12.23 -3.94 10.10
C MET A 289 12.80 -3.14 8.91
N GLN A 290 14.13 -3.17 8.73
CA GLN A 290 14.80 -2.54 7.60
C GLN A 290 14.48 -3.25 6.28
N GLY A 291 14.39 -4.58 6.29
CA GLY A 291 13.96 -5.36 5.13
C GLY A 291 12.56 -4.98 4.68
N PHE A 292 11.62 -4.91 5.62
CA PHE A 292 10.26 -4.44 5.35
C PHE A 292 10.22 -3.00 4.84
N ALA A 293 10.96 -2.08 5.48
CA ALA A 293 11.05 -0.69 5.05
C ALA A 293 11.65 -0.52 3.65
N SER A 294 12.65 -1.35 3.28
CA SER A 294 13.24 -1.38 1.93
C SER A 294 12.21 -1.76 0.88
N MET A 295 11.47 -2.85 1.12
CA MET A 295 10.43 -3.31 0.23
C MET A 295 9.34 -2.25 0.05
N LEU A 296 8.85 -1.69 1.16
CA LEU A 296 7.81 -0.65 1.14
C LEU A 296 8.30 0.61 0.42
N CYS A 297 9.54 1.03 0.66
CA CYS A 297 10.17 2.16 -0.01
C CYS A 297 10.21 1.94 -1.53
N VAL A 298 10.67 0.78 -2.00
CA VAL A 298 10.75 0.44 -3.44
C VAL A 298 9.36 0.39 -4.06
N THR A 299 8.39 -0.22 -3.38
CA THR A 299 6.98 -0.28 -3.83
C THR A 299 6.42 1.13 -4.03
N LEU A 300 6.58 2.00 -3.04
CA LEU A 300 6.07 3.37 -3.08
C LEU A 300 6.82 4.25 -4.08
N LEU A 301 8.14 4.06 -4.24
CA LEU A 301 8.90 4.72 -5.32
C LEU A 301 8.34 4.35 -6.70
N GLY A 302 8.06 3.06 -6.92
CA GLY A 302 7.44 2.59 -8.16
C GLY A 302 6.07 3.20 -8.39
N ILE A 303 5.17 3.13 -7.39
CA ILE A 303 3.83 3.69 -7.48
C ILE A 303 3.87 5.21 -7.71
N GLY A 304 4.74 5.93 -7.01
CA GLY A 304 4.92 7.37 -7.18
C GLY A 304 5.43 7.75 -8.57
N ALA A 305 6.43 7.02 -9.06
CA ALA A 305 6.97 7.19 -10.42
C ALA A 305 5.90 6.91 -11.48
N GLY A 306 5.11 5.84 -11.33
CA GLY A 306 3.98 5.51 -12.18
C GLY A 306 2.92 6.61 -12.20
N GLY A 307 2.58 7.17 -11.04
CA GLY A 307 1.67 8.32 -10.92
C GLY A 307 2.16 9.54 -11.68
N ILE A 308 3.45 9.89 -11.57
CA ILE A 308 4.05 11.01 -12.32
C ILE A 308 4.10 10.70 -13.82
N LEU A 309 4.40 9.46 -14.21
CA LEU A 309 4.42 9.05 -15.59
C LEU A 309 3.04 9.20 -16.24
N ALA A 310 1.97 8.86 -15.51
CA ALA A 310 0.59 9.07 -15.97
C ALA A 310 0.29 10.54 -16.31
N GLN A 311 0.89 11.49 -15.58
CA GLN A 311 0.76 12.91 -15.86
C GLN A 311 1.50 13.33 -17.15
N ARG A 312 2.74 12.85 -17.32
CA ARG A 312 3.63 13.33 -18.40
C ARG A 312 3.24 12.85 -19.78
N SER A 313 2.54 11.76 -19.88
CA SER A 313 2.21 11.16 -21.16
C SER A 313 0.93 11.76 -21.75
N THR A 314 1.07 12.67 -22.73
CA THR A 314 -0.06 13.18 -23.51
C THR A 314 -0.78 12.09 -24.32
N ARG A 315 -0.07 11.01 -24.70
CA ARG A 315 -0.64 9.82 -25.36
C ARG A 315 -1.50 9.01 -24.39
N LEU A 316 -1.05 8.85 -23.15
CA LEU A 316 -1.86 8.28 -22.07
C LEU A 316 -3.16 9.10 -21.88
N ALA A 317 -3.10 10.39 -22.17
CA ALA A 317 -4.23 11.27 -22.07
C ALA A 317 -5.34 11.00 -23.12
N ALA A 318 -5.05 10.49 -24.29
CA ALA A 318 -6.04 10.29 -25.35
C ALA A 318 -6.91 9.04 -25.14
N ASP A 319 -6.34 7.92 -24.69
CA ASP A 319 -7.03 6.61 -24.57
C ASP A 319 -6.76 5.94 -23.21
N GLY A 320 -7.34 6.53 -22.16
CA GLY A 320 -7.09 6.11 -20.77
C GLY A 320 -7.39 4.63 -20.50
N ARG A 321 -8.42 4.05 -21.14
CA ARG A 321 -8.80 2.64 -20.93
C ARG A 321 -7.75 1.68 -21.48
N ARG A 322 -7.24 1.92 -22.69
CA ARG A 322 -6.19 1.06 -23.28
C ARG A 322 -4.91 1.11 -22.45
N TRP A 323 -4.53 2.28 -21.99
CA TRP A 323 -3.35 2.45 -21.14
C TRP A 323 -3.52 1.80 -19.77
N LEU A 324 -4.73 1.82 -19.20
CA LEU A 324 -5.04 1.10 -17.98
C LEU A 324 -4.89 -0.42 -18.19
N ILE A 325 -5.47 -0.97 -19.26
CA ILE A 325 -5.32 -2.39 -19.60
C ILE A 325 -3.84 -2.73 -19.81
N LEU A 326 -3.09 -1.94 -20.57
CA LEU A 326 -1.67 -2.18 -20.81
C LEU A 326 -0.85 -2.15 -19.50
N SER A 327 -1.12 -1.21 -18.61
CA SER A 327 -0.43 -1.16 -17.31
C SER A 327 -0.67 -2.41 -16.48
N LEU A 328 -1.90 -2.94 -16.47
CA LEU A 328 -2.23 -4.17 -15.74
C LEU A 328 -1.58 -5.41 -16.38
N VAL A 329 -1.48 -5.47 -17.70
CA VAL A 329 -0.74 -6.52 -18.40
C VAL A 329 0.74 -6.47 -18.05
N VAL A 330 1.35 -5.28 -18.08
CA VAL A 330 2.74 -5.08 -17.66
C VAL A 330 2.96 -5.48 -16.20
N ALA A 331 2.03 -5.12 -15.30
CA ALA A 331 2.11 -5.53 -13.90
C ALA A 331 2.09 -7.05 -13.75
N ALA A 332 1.17 -7.74 -14.42
CA ALA A 332 1.06 -9.19 -14.36
C ALA A 332 2.32 -9.90 -14.91
N VAL A 333 2.82 -9.44 -16.06
CA VAL A 333 4.05 -10.00 -16.67
C VAL A 333 5.27 -9.73 -15.79
N ALA A 334 5.39 -8.52 -15.23
CA ALA A 334 6.50 -8.15 -14.36
C ALA A 334 6.54 -9.00 -13.08
N VAL A 335 5.38 -9.26 -12.46
CA VAL A 335 5.29 -10.10 -11.25
C VAL A 335 5.67 -11.54 -11.54
N ILE A 336 5.16 -12.14 -12.62
CA ILE A 336 5.49 -13.50 -13.02
C ILE A 336 6.97 -13.61 -13.37
N GLY A 337 7.49 -12.65 -14.16
CA GLY A 337 8.89 -12.61 -14.55
C GLY A 337 9.83 -12.45 -13.38
N ALA A 338 9.48 -11.59 -12.41
CA ALA A 338 10.25 -11.39 -11.19
C ALA A 338 10.30 -12.65 -10.32
N TYR A 339 9.18 -13.35 -10.16
CA TYR A 339 9.14 -14.62 -9.43
C TYR A 339 9.98 -15.69 -10.12
N GLY A 340 9.84 -15.85 -11.46
CA GLY A 340 10.64 -16.79 -12.24
C GLY A 340 12.14 -16.48 -12.17
N LEU A 341 12.51 -15.21 -12.31
CA LEU A 341 13.92 -14.79 -12.19
C LEU A 341 14.47 -15.08 -10.80
N LEU A 342 13.71 -14.76 -9.76
CA LEU A 342 14.12 -14.98 -8.38
C LEU A 342 14.31 -16.47 -8.07
N SER A 343 13.44 -17.35 -8.57
CA SER A 343 13.56 -18.79 -8.39
C SER A 343 14.76 -19.39 -9.15
N MET A 344 15.13 -18.83 -10.32
CA MET A 344 16.32 -19.25 -11.05
C MET A 344 17.62 -18.83 -10.37
N VAL A 345 17.66 -17.59 -9.84
CA VAL A 345 18.87 -17.03 -9.22
C VAL A 345 19.08 -17.56 -7.81
N ALA A 346 18.03 -17.96 -7.10
CA ALA A 346 18.13 -18.47 -5.72
C ALA A 346 18.97 -19.74 -5.61
N GLY A 347 18.95 -20.61 -6.65
CA GLY A 347 19.73 -21.86 -6.66
C GLY A 347 21.24 -21.68 -6.86
N ASP A 348 21.66 -20.73 -7.70
CA ASP A 348 23.03 -20.70 -8.23
C ASP A 348 23.91 -19.52 -7.78
N GLY A 349 23.41 -18.50 -7.12
CA GLY A 349 24.26 -17.33 -6.89
C GLY A 349 23.66 -16.10 -6.26
N LEU A 350 22.56 -16.22 -5.53
CA LEU A 350 21.91 -15.07 -4.87
C LEU A 350 22.87 -14.30 -3.94
N HIS A 351 23.90 -14.98 -3.41
CA HIS A 351 24.93 -14.38 -2.55
C HIS A 351 25.84 -13.38 -3.27
N ALA A 352 25.93 -13.46 -4.60
CA ALA A 352 26.74 -12.56 -5.41
C ALA A 352 26.01 -11.26 -5.78
N VAL A 353 24.68 -11.22 -5.64
CA VAL A 353 23.86 -10.07 -6.02
C VAL A 353 23.46 -9.29 -4.77
N PRO A 354 23.75 -7.97 -4.69
CA PRO A 354 23.27 -7.16 -3.56
C PRO A 354 21.76 -7.28 -3.38
N THR A 355 21.31 -7.58 -2.18
CA THR A 355 19.89 -7.85 -1.85
C THR A 355 18.96 -6.71 -2.30
N LEU A 356 19.44 -5.46 -2.22
CA LEU A 356 18.67 -4.31 -2.70
C LEU A 356 18.38 -4.38 -4.22
N VAL A 357 19.31 -4.90 -5.01
CA VAL A 357 19.14 -5.08 -6.47
C VAL A 357 18.05 -6.11 -6.73
N VAL A 358 18.03 -7.21 -5.97
CA VAL A 358 16.99 -8.24 -6.05
C VAL A 358 15.61 -7.65 -5.76
N VAL A 359 15.49 -6.88 -4.67
CA VAL A 359 14.24 -6.20 -4.28
C VAL A 359 13.79 -5.21 -5.36
N LEU A 360 14.73 -4.41 -5.89
CA LEU A 360 14.43 -3.47 -6.97
C LEU A 360 13.90 -4.18 -8.22
N LEU A 361 14.58 -5.21 -8.69
CA LEU A 361 14.19 -5.94 -9.90
C LEU A 361 12.86 -6.69 -9.72
N ALA A 362 12.61 -7.24 -8.54
CA ALA A 362 11.39 -7.98 -8.27
C ALA A 362 10.15 -7.08 -8.15
N ILE A 363 10.26 -5.91 -7.52
CA ILE A 363 9.10 -5.12 -7.09
C ILE A 363 8.89 -3.88 -7.97
N LEU A 364 9.94 -3.17 -8.35
CA LEU A 364 9.84 -1.85 -8.98
C LEU A 364 9.02 -1.84 -10.29
N PRO A 365 9.21 -2.79 -11.25
CA PRO A 365 8.49 -2.75 -12.53
C PRO A 365 6.97 -2.89 -12.35
N SER A 366 6.53 -3.84 -11.52
CA SER A 366 5.11 -4.04 -11.23
C SER A 366 4.51 -2.85 -10.46
N SER A 367 5.26 -2.26 -9.54
CA SER A 367 4.83 -1.09 -8.76
C SER A 367 4.66 0.15 -9.63
N ILE A 368 5.55 0.39 -10.61
CA ILE A 368 5.36 1.47 -11.60
C ILE A 368 4.06 1.27 -12.38
N ALA A 369 3.79 0.04 -12.80
CA ALA A 369 2.57 -0.29 -13.54
C ALA A 369 1.31 -0.10 -12.68
N PHE A 370 1.33 -0.49 -11.41
CA PHE A 370 0.23 -0.21 -10.46
C PHE A 370 0.06 1.29 -10.20
N GLY A 371 1.15 2.05 -10.15
CA GLY A 371 1.11 3.50 -9.96
C GLY A 371 0.37 4.26 -11.06
N LEU A 372 0.40 3.74 -12.30
CA LEU A 372 -0.38 4.27 -13.41
C LEU A 372 -1.89 4.06 -13.24
N SER A 373 -2.31 2.99 -12.54
CA SER A 373 -3.70 2.54 -12.52
C SER A 373 -4.65 3.54 -11.86
N PHE A 374 -4.30 4.12 -10.69
CA PHE A 374 -5.18 5.02 -9.96
C PHE A 374 -5.55 6.29 -10.75
N PRO A 375 -4.62 7.08 -11.30
CA PRO A 375 -4.96 8.24 -12.12
C PRO A 375 -5.76 7.87 -13.36
N LEU A 376 -5.46 6.73 -14.00
CA LEU A 376 -6.17 6.26 -15.18
C LEU A 376 -7.61 5.82 -14.86
N LEU A 377 -7.83 5.16 -13.71
CA LEU A 377 -9.17 4.79 -13.23
C LEU A 377 -10.04 6.03 -12.99
N VAL A 378 -9.52 7.02 -12.28
CA VAL A 378 -10.25 8.27 -12.02
C VAL A 378 -10.58 8.96 -13.34
N ARG A 379 -9.61 9.03 -14.26
CA ARG A 379 -9.81 9.62 -15.58
C ARG A 379 -10.90 8.91 -16.40
N CYS A 380 -10.95 7.57 -16.34
CA CYS A 380 -11.95 6.79 -17.05
C CYS A 380 -13.34 6.87 -16.42
N GLY A 381 -13.40 6.98 -15.08
CA GLY A 381 -14.64 6.95 -14.30
C GLY A 381 -15.27 8.31 -14.04
N ALA A 382 -14.49 9.40 -14.07
CA ALA A 382 -14.98 10.74 -13.70
C ALA A 382 -15.20 11.63 -14.92
N ARG A 383 -16.30 12.42 -14.88
CA ARG A 383 -16.50 13.58 -15.77
C ARG A 383 -15.89 14.82 -15.13
N TYR A 384 -15.46 15.77 -15.97
CA TYR A 384 -14.99 17.07 -15.48
C TYR A 384 -16.14 17.86 -14.86
N GLY A 385 -15.89 18.51 -13.72
CA GLY A 385 -16.86 19.35 -13.03
C GLY A 385 -17.05 18.93 -11.57
N GLU A 386 -18.21 19.20 -11.02
CA GLU A 386 -18.53 18.98 -9.60
C GLU A 386 -18.48 17.50 -9.17
N GLU A 387 -18.68 16.55 -10.10
CA GLU A 387 -18.61 15.13 -9.83
C GLU A 387 -17.17 14.59 -9.68
N TYR A 388 -16.16 15.32 -10.18
CA TYR A 388 -14.78 14.82 -10.22
C TYR A 388 -14.20 14.50 -8.83
N PRO A 389 -14.32 15.35 -7.80
CA PRO A 389 -13.85 15.03 -6.45
C PRO A 389 -14.60 13.85 -5.82
N ARG A 390 -15.90 13.75 -6.10
CA ARG A 390 -16.76 12.68 -5.59
C ARG A 390 -16.35 11.32 -6.13
N VAL A 391 -16.16 11.20 -7.44
CA VAL A 391 -15.72 9.95 -8.09
C VAL A 391 -14.29 9.62 -7.67
N THR A 392 -13.41 10.61 -7.57
CA THR A 392 -12.04 10.43 -7.05
C THR A 392 -12.07 9.82 -5.64
N GLY A 393 -12.90 10.34 -4.76
CA GLY A 393 -13.04 9.81 -3.40
C GLY A 393 -13.62 8.40 -3.36
N TRP A 394 -14.57 8.06 -4.22
CA TRP A 394 -15.09 6.69 -4.31
C TRP A 394 -14.04 5.70 -4.81
N ILE A 395 -13.30 6.05 -5.87
CA ILE A 395 -12.21 5.23 -6.40
C ILE A 395 -11.09 5.08 -5.35
N PHE A 396 -10.76 6.16 -4.64
CA PHE A 396 -9.78 6.13 -3.55
C PHE A 396 -10.23 5.22 -2.40
N ALA A 397 -11.48 5.36 -1.95
CA ALA A 397 -12.03 4.52 -0.88
C ALA A 397 -12.11 3.04 -1.29
N ALA A 398 -12.53 2.76 -2.53
CA ALA A 398 -12.55 1.40 -3.07
C ALA A 398 -11.13 0.81 -3.16
N SER A 399 -10.16 1.62 -3.61
CA SER A 399 -8.75 1.22 -3.68
C SER A 399 -8.20 0.88 -2.29
N THR A 400 -8.41 1.74 -1.30
CA THR A 400 -7.91 1.50 0.07
C THR A 400 -8.63 0.34 0.77
N THR A 401 -9.95 0.18 0.54
CA THR A 401 -10.70 -0.98 1.05
C THR A 401 -10.22 -2.28 0.38
N GLY A 402 -9.98 -2.25 -0.94
CA GLY A 402 -9.40 -3.38 -1.68
C GLY A 402 -8.03 -3.76 -1.14
N ALA A 403 -7.17 -2.77 -0.90
CA ALA A 403 -5.85 -2.96 -0.30
C ALA A 403 -5.94 -3.64 1.08
N MET A 404 -6.82 -3.16 1.96
CA MET A 404 -7.07 -3.75 3.27
C MET A 404 -7.53 -5.21 3.16
N VAL A 405 -8.55 -5.46 2.32
CA VAL A 405 -9.10 -6.82 2.14
C VAL A 405 -8.05 -7.75 1.53
N GLY A 406 -7.32 -7.30 0.50
CA GLY A 406 -6.26 -8.07 -0.15
C GLY A 406 -5.17 -8.48 0.82
N ALA A 407 -4.68 -7.54 1.63
CA ALA A 407 -3.65 -7.81 2.64
C ALA A 407 -4.14 -8.80 3.72
N LEU A 408 -5.32 -8.54 4.31
CA LEU A 408 -5.87 -9.40 5.38
C LEU A 408 -6.20 -10.81 4.90
N VAL A 409 -6.87 -10.92 3.74
CA VAL A 409 -7.25 -12.22 3.18
C VAL A 409 -5.99 -13.00 2.79
N THR A 410 -4.99 -12.34 2.23
CA THR A 410 -3.73 -13.01 1.86
C THR A 410 -2.97 -13.50 3.07
N ALA A 411 -2.77 -12.66 4.08
CA ALA A 411 -2.00 -13.05 5.26
C ALA A 411 -2.68 -14.17 6.08
N ASN A 412 -4.01 -14.11 6.24
CA ASN A 412 -4.72 -15.00 7.17
C ASN A 412 -5.37 -16.21 6.50
N VAL A 413 -5.66 -16.15 5.20
CA VAL A 413 -6.40 -17.19 4.49
C VAL A 413 -5.62 -17.76 3.31
N LEU A 414 -5.19 -16.92 2.36
CA LEU A 414 -4.63 -17.42 1.12
C LEU A 414 -3.25 -18.08 1.34
N LEU A 415 -2.33 -17.40 2.02
CA LEU A 415 -0.99 -17.98 2.26
C LEU A 415 -1.05 -19.32 2.98
N PRO A 416 -1.82 -19.49 4.09
CA PRO A 416 -1.95 -20.79 4.73
C PRO A 416 -2.66 -21.84 3.88
N ALA A 417 -3.65 -21.45 3.06
CA ALA A 417 -4.48 -22.39 2.31
C ALA A 417 -3.86 -22.82 0.97
N ILE A 418 -3.29 -21.88 0.22
CA ILE A 418 -2.83 -22.10 -1.16
C ILE A 418 -1.36 -21.78 -1.38
N ARG A 419 -0.62 -21.48 -0.31
CA ARG A 419 0.82 -21.19 -0.30
C ARG A 419 1.18 -20.00 -1.22
N PHE A 420 2.48 -19.80 -1.47
CA PHE A 420 2.99 -18.69 -2.27
C PHE A 420 2.54 -18.76 -3.74
N GLU A 421 2.62 -19.94 -4.35
CA GLU A 421 2.28 -20.15 -5.76
C GLU A 421 0.80 -19.86 -6.03
N GLY A 422 -0.06 -20.31 -5.11
CA GLY A 422 -1.50 -20.07 -5.20
C GLY A 422 -1.85 -18.59 -5.02
N VAL A 423 -1.18 -17.87 -4.11
CA VAL A 423 -1.37 -16.42 -3.92
C VAL A 423 -0.97 -15.66 -5.18
N LEU A 424 0.18 -15.99 -5.77
CA LEU A 424 0.63 -15.38 -7.01
C LEU A 424 -0.39 -15.61 -8.14
N SER A 425 -0.85 -16.86 -8.30
CA SER A 425 -1.86 -17.22 -9.30
C SER A 425 -3.20 -16.50 -9.07
N ALA A 426 -3.65 -16.39 -7.83
CA ALA A 426 -4.89 -15.69 -7.47
C ALA A 426 -4.80 -14.19 -7.75
N ALA A 427 -3.68 -13.54 -7.39
CA ALA A 427 -3.47 -12.12 -7.63
C ALA A 427 -3.41 -11.81 -9.13
N VAL A 428 -2.62 -12.56 -9.91
CA VAL A 428 -2.54 -12.41 -11.37
C VAL A 428 -3.88 -12.73 -12.02
N GLY A 429 -4.57 -13.79 -11.59
CA GLY A 429 -5.92 -14.13 -12.05
C GLY A 429 -6.92 -12.98 -11.84
N THR A 430 -6.85 -12.31 -10.69
CA THR A 430 -7.66 -11.12 -10.40
C THR A 430 -7.35 -9.99 -11.38
N LEU A 431 -6.07 -9.71 -11.67
CA LEU A 431 -5.69 -8.70 -12.68
C LEU A 431 -6.22 -9.06 -14.08
N LEU A 432 -6.10 -10.32 -14.48
CA LEU A 432 -6.61 -10.79 -15.77
C LEU A 432 -8.14 -10.66 -15.87
N LEU A 433 -8.88 -10.94 -14.79
CA LEU A 433 -10.33 -10.74 -14.73
C LEU A 433 -10.70 -9.25 -14.87
N VAL A 434 -9.95 -8.35 -14.22
CA VAL A 434 -10.15 -6.90 -14.38
C VAL A 434 -9.87 -6.46 -15.81
N ILE A 435 -8.78 -6.95 -16.43
CA ILE A 435 -8.46 -6.69 -17.84
C ILE A 435 -9.61 -7.15 -18.74
N ALA A 436 -10.12 -8.36 -18.53
CA ALA A 436 -11.25 -8.90 -19.25
C ALA A 436 -12.50 -8.02 -19.12
N GLY A 437 -12.84 -7.61 -17.88
CA GLY A 437 -13.98 -6.72 -17.60
C GLY A 437 -13.85 -5.34 -18.26
N LEU A 438 -12.65 -4.77 -18.23
CA LEU A 438 -12.38 -3.48 -18.89
C LEU A 438 -12.41 -3.59 -20.42
N ALA A 439 -11.99 -4.70 -20.99
CA ALA A 439 -12.04 -4.95 -22.44
C ALA A 439 -13.46 -5.30 -22.92
N TRP A 440 -14.32 -5.86 -22.05
CA TRP A 440 -15.64 -6.41 -22.39
C TRP A 440 -16.55 -5.52 -23.23
N PRO A 441 -16.73 -4.22 -22.92
CA PRO A 441 -17.65 -3.36 -23.66
C PRO A 441 -17.24 -3.12 -25.12
N VAL A 442 -15.96 -3.30 -25.45
CA VAL A 442 -15.39 -3.02 -26.78
C VAL A 442 -15.15 -4.32 -27.58
N ALA A 443 -15.18 -5.47 -26.89
CA ALA A 443 -14.85 -6.76 -27.48
C ALA A 443 -16.06 -7.41 -28.18
N SER A 444 -15.82 -8.01 -29.35
CA SER A 444 -16.79 -8.90 -30.02
C SER A 444 -17.04 -10.17 -29.20
N ARG A 445 -18.10 -10.90 -29.48
CA ARG A 445 -18.42 -12.17 -28.79
C ARG A 445 -17.26 -13.16 -28.85
N THR A 446 -16.61 -13.30 -29.97
CA THR A 446 -15.46 -14.20 -30.17
C THR A 446 -14.27 -13.75 -29.31
N GLN A 447 -13.99 -12.44 -29.28
CA GLN A 447 -12.91 -11.87 -28.44
C GLN A 447 -13.18 -12.07 -26.95
N ARG A 448 -14.45 -11.96 -26.51
CA ARG A 448 -14.82 -12.23 -25.10
C ARG A 448 -14.53 -13.67 -24.70
N ILE A 449 -14.91 -14.63 -25.54
CA ILE A 449 -14.63 -16.04 -25.30
C ILE A 449 -13.11 -16.28 -25.27
N ALA A 450 -12.37 -15.74 -26.23
CA ALA A 450 -10.91 -15.88 -26.29
C ALA A 450 -10.22 -15.29 -25.05
N VAL A 451 -10.67 -14.13 -24.57
CA VAL A 451 -10.13 -13.50 -23.35
C VAL A 451 -10.43 -14.37 -22.12
N LEU A 452 -11.66 -14.84 -21.94
CA LEU A 452 -12.01 -15.69 -20.79
C LEU A 452 -11.25 -17.02 -20.81
N SER A 453 -11.15 -17.66 -21.98
CA SER A 453 -10.36 -18.89 -22.15
C SER A 453 -8.88 -18.64 -21.87
N GLY A 454 -8.33 -17.52 -22.35
CA GLY A 454 -6.95 -17.13 -22.08
C GLY A 454 -6.67 -16.90 -20.60
N VAL A 455 -7.58 -16.24 -19.88
CA VAL A 455 -7.49 -16.05 -18.42
C VAL A 455 -7.49 -17.40 -17.71
N LEU A 456 -8.44 -18.28 -18.04
CA LEU A 456 -8.53 -19.61 -17.44
C LEU A 456 -7.26 -20.43 -17.68
N ILE A 457 -6.78 -20.49 -18.92
CA ILE A 457 -5.56 -21.20 -19.29
C ILE A 457 -4.35 -20.64 -18.56
N ALA A 458 -4.24 -19.29 -18.46
CA ALA A 458 -3.15 -18.65 -17.75
C ALA A 458 -3.16 -19.01 -16.25
N VAL A 459 -4.31 -18.91 -15.57
CA VAL A 459 -4.42 -19.22 -14.14
C VAL A 459 -4.15 -20.70 -13.88
N VAL A 460 -4.73 -21.60 -14.67
CA VAL A 460 -4.49 -23.05 -14.54
C VAL A 460 -3.04 -23.39 -14.85
N GLY A 461 -2.49 -22.84 -15.95
CA GLY A 461 -1.09 -23.05 -16.31
C GLY A 461 -0.13 -22.55 -15.23
N MET A 462 -0.38 -21.37 -14.67
CA MET A 462 0.44 -20.85 -13.57
C MET A 462 0.38 -21.76 -12.34
N SER A 463 -0.80 -22.25 -11.96
CA SER A 463 -0.95 -23.14 -10.80
C SER A 463 -0.21 -24.48 -10.98
N TRP A 464 0.05 -24.90 -12.22
CA TRP A 464 0.74 -26.15 -12.53
C TRP A 464 2.24 -25.98 -12.78
N TYR A 465 2.66 -24.84 -13.36
CA TYR A 465 4.04 -24.64 -13.82
C TYR A 465 4.87 -23.71 -12.94
N LEU A 466 4.24 -22.96 -12.01
CA LEU A 466 5.04 -22.14 -11.10
C LEU A 466 5.80 -23.05 -10.13
N PRO A 467 7.14 -22.96 -10.08
CA PRO A 467 7.93 -23.75 -9.14
C PRO A 467 7.58 -23.34 -7.71
N ALA A 468 7.60 -24.32 -6.80
CA ALA A 468 7.54 -24.01 -5.38
C ALA A 468 8.76 -23.15 -4.99
N PRO A 469 8.62 -22.15 -4.12
CA PRO A 469 9.73 -21.25 -3.76
C PRO A 469 10.74 -21.90 -2.81
N ARG A 470 10.91 -23.23 -2.87
CA ARG A 470 11.78 -23.99 -1.96
C ARG A 470 13.21 -23.49 -1.97
N GLU A 471 13.73 -23.19 -3.14
CA GLU A 471 15.10 -22.68 -3.31
C GLU A 471 15.24 -21.28 -2.71
N ILE A 472 14.21 -20.42 -2.88
CA ILE A 472 14.17 -19.09 -2.28
C ILE A 472 14.05 -19.19 -0.76
N LEU A 473 13.17 -20.06 -0.27
CA LEU A 473 12.95 -20.26 1.16
C LEU A 473 14.18 -20.92 1.84
N GLY A 474 14.89 -21.76 1.10
CA GLY A 474 16.13 -22.43 1.55
C GLY A 474 17.36 -21.51 1.53
N SER A 475 17.38 -20.52 0.63
CA SER A 475 18.49 -19.56 0.53
C SER A 475 18.36 -18.54 1.67
N SER A 476 19.35 -18.53 2.57
CA SER A 476 19.45 -17.53 3.64
C SER A 476 20.72 -16.73 3.46
N ALA A 477 20.64 -15.41 3.60
CA ALA A 477 21.81 -14.53 3.59
C ALA A 477 22.80 -14.85 4.72
N VAL A 478 22.36 -15.57 5.75
CA VAL A 478 23.14 -15.85 6.96
C VAL A 478 23.92 -17.17 6.86
N ASP A 479 23.55 -18.10 5.93
CA ASP A 479 24.05 -19.46 6.05
C ASP A 479 24.13 -20.19 4.69
N SER A 480 25.17 -19.94 3.95
CA SER A 480 25.30 -20.30 2.53
C SER A 480 26.15 -21.55 2.21
N ALA A 481 26.69 -22.26 3.20
CA ALA A 481 27.82 -23.15 2.94
C ALA A 481 27.57 -24.65 3.04
N GLN A 482 26.37 -25.13 3.40
CA GLN A 482 26.16 -26.56 3.54
C GLN A 482 24.91 -27.08 2.81
N PRO A 483 24.99 -28.26 2.15
CA PRO A 483 23.81 -28.91 1.58
C PRO A 483 22.82 -29.24 2.69
N THR A 484 21.60 -28.73 2.54
CA THR A 484 20.51 -28.87 3.51
C THR A 484 19.40 -29.69 2.89
N GLU A 485 18.91 -30.71 3.62
CA GLU A 485 17.71 -31.41 3.23
C GLU A 485 16.51 -30.83 3.99
N GLU A 486 15.49 -30.36 3.26
CA GLU A 486 14.27 -29.87 3.87
C GLU A 486 13.44 -31.05 4.38
N ARG A 487 13.22 -31.10 5.68
CA ARG A 487 12.40 -32.12 6.33
C ARG A 487 10.97 -31.71 6.56
N PHE A 488 10.74 -30.40 6.71
CA PHE A 488 9.42 -29.85 6.98
C PHE A 488 9.32 -28.40 6.51
N LEU A 489 8.21 -28.06 5.88
CA LEU A 489 7.84 -26.70 5.50
C LEU A 489 6.35 -26.47 5.75
N ALA A 490 6.03 -25.50 6.57
CA ALA A 490 4.66 -25.05 6.80
C ALA A 490 4.56 -23.52 6.65
N VAL A 491 3.65 -23.09 5.81
CA VAL A 491 3.31 -21.67 5.64
C VAL A 491 2.12 -21.37 6.53
N GLY A 492 2.36 -20.77 7.69
CA GLY A 492 1.34 -20.42 8.67
C GLY A 492 0.87 -18.96 8.53
N ARG A 493 -0.10 -18.57 9.38
CA ARG A 493 -0.60 -17.18 9.44
C ARG A 493 0.46 -16.22 9.99
N ALA A 494 1.15 -16.63 11.04
CA ALA A 494 2.12 -15.79 11.74
C ALA A 494 3.54 -15.91 11.17
N ALA A 495 3.95 -17.10 10.77
CA ALA A 495 5.30 -17.35 10.27
C ALA A 495 5.31 -18.49 9.25
N THR A 496 6.37 -18.56 8.46
CA THR A 496 6.74 -19.74 7.67
C THR A 496 7.76 -20.54 8.46
N ILE A 497 7.41 -21.76 8.87
CA ILE A 497 8.25 -22.64 9.65
C ILE A 497 8.93 -23.65 8.73
N GLN A 498 10.24 -23.79 8.87
CA GLN A 498 11.06 -24.70 8.09
C GLN A 498 11.99 -25.50 9.01
N ILE A 499 12.06 -26.80 8.80
CA ILE A 499 13.05 -27.66 9.47
C ILE A 499 13.98 -28.19 8.40
N GLN A 500 15.26 -27.89 8.53
CA GLN A 500 16.33 -28.30 7.64
C GLN A 500 17.25 -29.29 8.37
N GLU A 501 17.55 -30.39 7.73
CA GLU A 501 18.56 -31.32 8.24
C GLU A 501 19.93 -30.87 7.73
N ARG A 502 20.87 -30.75 8.69
CA ARG A 502 22.28 -30.51 8.45
C ARG A 502 23.09 -31.64 9.01
N GLY A 503 24.33 -31.79 8.56
CA GLY A 503 25.20 -32.89 9.01
C GLY A 503 25.29 -33.03 10.52
N PHE A 504 25.15 -31.94 11.27
CA PHE A 504 25.26 -31.90 12.74
C PHE A 504 23.90 -31.83 13.49
N GLY A 505 22.77 -31.66 12.81
CA GLY A 505 21.48 -31.63 13.50
C GLY A 505 20.31 -31.12 12.64
N LEU A 506 19.22 -30.79 13.31
CA LEU A 506 18.02 -30.19 12.72
C LEU A 506 17.98 -28.72 13.06
N LEU A 507 17.92 -27.86 12.03
CA LEU A 507 17.79 -26.45 12.17
C LEU A 507 16.33 -26.04 11.96
N LEU A 508 15.70 -25.47 13.00
CA LEU A 508 14.40 -24.81 12.91
C LEU A 508 14.57 -23.36 12.47
N ARG A 509 13.81 -22.96 11.47
CA ARG A 509 13.78 -21.57 10.97
C ARG A 509 12.36 -21.03 10.99
N GLY A 510 12.23 -19.77 11.40
CA GLY A 510 11.03 -18.98 11.32
C GLY A 510 11.24 -17.80 10.37
N ASP A 511 10.47 -17.70 9.25
CA ASP A 511 10.61 -16.66 8.24
C ASP A 511 12.07 -16.44 7.74
N GLY A 512 12.82 -17.54 7.59
CA GLY A 512 14.20 -17.55 7.12
C GLY A 512 15.28 -17.29 8.18
N LEU A 513 14.90 -16.93 9.41
CA LEU A 513 15.82 -16.77 10.54
C LEU A 513 16.00 -18.09 11.29
N PRO A 514 17.23 -18.44 11.69
CA PRO A 514 17.48 -19.59 12.57
C PRO A 514 16.91 -19.29 13.96
N GLU A 515 15.99 -20.14 14.41
CA GLU A 515 15.34 -20.01 15.72
C GLU A 515 15.89 -21.04 16.72
N ALA A 516 16.13 -22.27 16.26
CA ALA A 516 16.63 -23.33 17.11
C ALA A 516 17.47 -24.33 16.31
N LEU A 517 18.49 -24.89 16.97
CA LEU A 517 19.29 -26.00 16.46
C LEU A 517 19.18 -27.18 17.42
N VAL A 518 18.69 -28.32 16.92
CA VAL A 518 18.68 -29.58 17.68
C VAL A 518 19.83 -30.45 17.19
N SER A 519 20.90 -30.51 17.96
CA SER A 519 22.08 -31.33 17.65
C SER A 519 21.74 -32.82 17.68
N ARG A 520 22.37 -33.63 16.83
CA ARG A 520 22.25 -35.07 16.88
C ARG A 520 22.85 -35.59 18.19
N ILE A 521 22.24 -36.66 18.75
CA ILE A 521 22.75 -37.33 19.94
C ILE A 521 24.19 -37.77 19.67
N GLY A 522 25.12 -37.39 20.55
CA GLY A 522 26.54 -37.67 20.41
C GLY A 522 27.38 -36.62 19.69
N SER A 523 26.77 -35.56 19.15
CA SER A 523 27.53 -34.41 18.70
C SER A 523 27.96 -33.56 19.90
N PRO A 524 29.18 -32.98 19.89
CA PRO A 524 29.55 -32.05 20.96
C PRO A 524 28.56 -30.90 20.97
N PRO A 525 28.11 -30.42 22.15
CA PRO A 525 27.26 -29.29 22.25
C PRO A 525 27.96 -28.10 21.57
N GLY A 526 27.33 -27.53 20.53
CA GLY A 526 27.80 -26.28 19.98
C GLY A 526 27.73 -25.19 21.05
N LEU A 527 28.50 -24.14 20.92
CA LEU A 527 28.36 -22.92 21.74
C LEU A 527 27.11 -22.15 21.28
N ASP A 528 25.96 -22.82 21.36
CA ASP A 528 24.69 -22.24 20.97
C ASP A 528 24.13 -21.41 22.11
N ASP A 529 23.72 -20.17 21.79
CA ASP A 529 23.09 -19.25 22.74
C ASP A 529 21.94 -19.90 23.52
N GLN A 530 21.23 -20.85 22.90
CA GLN A 530 20.13 -21.60 23.49
C GLN A 530 20.61 -22.59 24.58
N VAL A 531 21.76 -23.26 24.35
CA VAL A 531 22.38 -24.11 25.37
C VAL A 531 22.83 -23.27 26.55
N TRP A 532 23.38 -22.08 26.29
CA TRP A 532 23.77 -21.13 27.31
C TRP A 532 22.58 -20.61 28.10
N LEU A 533 21.50 -20.20 27.43
CA LEU A 533 20.27 -19.74 28.10
C LEU A 533 19.67 -20.81 29.00
N GLY A 534 19.57 -22.04 28.52
CA GLY A 534 19.14 -23.17 29.34
C GLY A 534 20.08 -23.48 30.49
N THR A 535 21.38 -23.45 30.24
CA THR A 535 22.41 -23.74 31.26
C THR A 535 22.50 -22.66 32.31
N LEU A 536 22.44 -21.38 31.95
CA LEU A 536 22.45 -20.26 32.88
C LEU A 536 21.26 -20.29 33.84
N GLY A 537 20.07 -20.64 33.33
CA GLY A 537 18.87 -20.84 34.16
C GLY A 537 19.08 -21.95 35.19
N ALA A 538 19.65 -23.11 34.79
CA ALA A 538 19.96 -24.22 35.67
C ALA A 538 21.07 -23.88 36.67
N MET A 539 22.09 -23.14 36.24
CA MET A 539 23.20 -22.72 37.12
C MET A 539 22.77 -21.66 38.14
N SER A 540 21.82 -20.80 37.81
CA SER A 540 21.30 -19.76 38.71
C SER A 540 20.41 -20.33 39.83
N ARG A 541 19.87 -21.55 39.65
CA ARG A 541 19.03 -22.27 40.62
C ARG A 541 19.36 -23.76 40.64
N PRO A 542 20.48 -24.16 41.22
CA PRO A 542 20.94 -25.54 41.22
C PRO A 542 19.98 -26.49 41.95
N ASP A 543 19.10 -25.97 42.83
CA ASP A 543 18.10 -26.75 43.56
C ASP A 543 16.79 -26.94 42.81
N ALA A 544 16.63 -26.35 41.61
CA ALA A 544 15.42 -26.48 40.84
C ALA A 544 15.25 -27.91 40.32
N ARG A 545 14.11 -28.54 40.64
CA ARG A 545 13.75 -29.90 40.19
C ARG A 545 13.09 -29.95 38.83
N SER A 546 12.66 -28.81 38.31
CA SER A 546 12.07 -28.62 36.98
C SER A 546 12.36 -27.23 36.47
N MET A 547 12.58 -27.10 35.15
CA MET A 547 12.81 -25.85 34.47
C MET A 547 11.99 -25.85 33.17
N LEU A 548 11.25 -24.76 32.92
CA LEU A 548 10.59 -24.51 31.67
C LEU A 548 11.36 -23.39 30.97
N VAL A 549 11.85 -23.65 29.77
CA VAL A 549 12.39 -22.65 28.87
C VAL A 549 11.32 -22.39 27.79
N VAL A 550 10.80 -21.15 27.74
CA VAL A 550 9.76 -20.76 26.78
C VAL A 550 10.36 -19.89 25.68
#